data_c40c82d69c7dcd53e493e02c3dd2a689
#
_entry.id   c40c82d69c7dcd53e493e02c3dd2a689
#
_cell.length_a   1.000
_cell.length_b   1.000
_cell.length_c   1.000
_cell.angle_alpha   90.00
_cell.angle_beta   90.00
_cell.angle_gamma   90.00
#
_symmetry.space_group_name_H-M   'P 1'
#
loop_
_entity.id
_entity.type
_entity.pdbx_description
1 polymer ?
#
loop_
_entity_poly.entity_id
_entity_poly.type
_entity_poly.pdbx_seq_one_letter_code
_entity_poly.pdbx_strand_id
1 'polypeptide(L)'
;MRTDARSTYPRRSRLVGVVAALLLLAAPVPVAQAAGGAEKAAPATPVTVPALTDWAPESGQYVYGRGTRLVADGKAERRVADTLADDLRAAGHGSVPVVGGGARTGDIVVDVAPKRAAFGKEGYELRAGKRLSVTGATETGAFYGTRTILQLLAQGDRLPAGRTVDVPQYEERGVGVCACYIHITTDWLENLVRDMAYNKLNQLLLELKVKSDAHPEANTWGYYTKDEIRRLVALGEKYHVTIIPEINSPGHMDPWIENRPDLQLTDSDGNKQPSRLDITRPEAFAYYTSLMDEYAEVFKGGSWHMGADEYMLGSDFAKYPQVLEYARAKYGANATPQDAFIDFVNRVHAYAADKGKKLRIWNDGLTGANTVPVTAGTTVEHWLNVATKPSQLRSQGYPLMNAAYALYLVRGGFHSDTKGLYDQSWDPRSFEGEKLASREGITGAKISLWPDNGRGETENEVAEDTDPALRHVAQATWGSPHPDATYAQFTARAAAVGHAPGWRDLTRVPVADGTYTFRAGSATVTAEVKRTPDGYVTLKTANGCLEVRGGKLTLNVPLQPGVEVSRQTCDPANTLQRWQLAPVQDGSYRLVNAITQMAVHVTDDGRLVQYPPDQQSPAIWQLTAG
;
A
#
# COMPACT_ATOMS: atom_id res chain seq x y z
N MET A 1 9.15 -30.05 9.32
CA MET A 1 10.62 -30.15 9.51
C MET A 1 11.19 -28.77 9.31
N ARG A 2 11.64 -28.14 10.39
CA ARG A 2 12.30 -26.83 10.32
C ARG A 2 13.71 -27.05 9.77
N THR A 3 13.99 -26.57 8.60
CA THR A 3 15.35 -26.42 8.10
C THR A 3 15.84 -25.03 8.45
N ASP A 4 16.65 -24.95 9.51
CA ASP A 4 17.45 -23.77 9.87
C ASP A 4 18.45 -23.47 8.73
N ALA A 5 18.09 -22.57 7.85
CA ALA A 5 19.06 -21.91 6.98
C ALA A 5 19.48 -20.59 7.63
N ARG A 6 20.47 -20.68 8.54
CA ARG A 6 21.16 -19.48 9.03
C ARG A 6 21.99 -18.89 7.91
N SER A 7 21.47 -17.89 7.24
CA SER A 7 22.25 -17.00 6.38
C SER A 7 22.98 -15.99 7.27
N THR A 8 24.28 -16.15 7.39
CA THR A 8 25.17 -15.17 8.04
C THR A 8 25.49 -14.07 7.05
N TYR A 9 24.84 -12.93 7.15
CA TYR A 9 25.28 -11.69 6.52
C TYR A 9 25.87 -10.74 7.56
N PRO A 10 27.01 -10.08 7.26
CA PRO A 10 27.68 -9.20 8.20
C PRO A 10 26.92 -7.87 8.36
N ARG A 11 26.67 -7.50 9.60
CA ARG A 11 26.18 -6.15 9.97
C ARG A 11 27.20 -5.11 9.50
N ARG A 12 26.81 -4.23 8.59
CA ARG A 12 27.57 -3.02 8.27
C ARG A 12 27.36 -1.98 9.38
N SER A 13 28.40 -1.75 10.17
CA SER A 13 28.50 -0.64 11.12
C SER A 13 28.51 0.68 10.35
N ARG A 14 27.63 1.61 10.72
CA ARG A 14 27.65 2.99 10.24
C ARG A 14 28.87 3.70 10.84
N LEU A 15 29.86 4.04 10.02
CA LEU A 15 30.95 4.95 10.37
C LEU A 15 30.45 6.39 10.13
N VAL A 16 30.38 7.15 11.21
CA VAL A 16 30.19 8.60 11.17
C VAL A 16 31.51 9.23 10.75
N GLY A 17 31.59 9.71 9.52
CA GLY A 17 32.73 10.45 9.00
C GLY A 17 32.66 11.93 9.37
N VAL A 18 33.56 12.36 10.25
CA VAL A 18 33.81 13.79 10.49
C VAL A 18 34.59 14.35 9.30
N VAL A 19 34.02 15.27 8.56
CA VAL A 19 34.71 16.01 7.48
C VAL A 19 35.42 17.21 8.10
N ALA A 20 36.75 17.14 8.15
CA ALA A 20 37.60 18.28 8.46
C ALA A 20 37.83 19.10 7.16
N ALA A 21 37.41 20.36 7.16
CA ALA A 21 37.63 21.26 6.05
C ALA A 21 39.09 21.75 6.05
N LEU A 22 39.84 21.41 5.01
CA LEU A 22 41.16 22.00 4.68
C LEU A 22 40.96 23.15 3.67
N LEU A 23 41.20 24.35 4.13
CA LEU A 23 41.32 25.56 3.27
C LEU A 23 42.66 25.53 2.54
N LEU A 24 42.62 25.31 1.22
CA LEU A 24 43.77 25.54 0.33
C LEU A 24 43.59 26.88 -0.38
N LEU A 25 44.48 27.80 -0.09
CA LEU A 25 44.67 29.07 -0.81
C LEU A 25 45.26 28.78 -2.21
N ALA A 26 44.49 28.99 -3.25
CA ALA A 26 44.97 28.96 -4.63
C ALA A 26 45.10 30.38 -5.19
N ALA A 27 46.27 30.70 -5.75
CA ALA A 27 46.55 31.93 -6.44
C ALA A 27 45.84 32.01 -7.81
N PRO A 28 45.49 33.20 -8.30
CA PRO A 28 44.76 33.34 -9.55
C PRO A 28 45.66 33.13 -10.78
N VAL A 29 45.24 32.20 -11.64
CA VAL A 29 45.77 32.03 -13.01
C VAL A 29 44.89 32.85 -13.97
N PRO A 30 45.42 33.64 -14.90
CA PRO A 30 44.60 34.39 -15.84
C PRO A 30 43.96 33.45 -16.86
N VAL A 31 42.64 33.43 -16.89
CA VAL A 31 41.84 32.71 -17.91
C VAL A 31 41.69 33.57 -19.13
N ALA A 32 42.23 33.11 -20.25
CA ALA A 32 41.96 33.71 -21.56
C ALA A 32 40.46 33.50 -21.89
N GLN A 33 39.71 34.58 -22.09
CA GLN A 33 38.34 34.55 -22.59
C GLN A 33 38.33 34.07 -24.04
N ALA A 34 38.01 32.82 -24.26
CA ALA A 34 37.52 32.34 -25.55
C ALA A 34 36.04 32.77 -25.65
N ALA A 35 35.73 33.61 -26.62
CA ALA A 35 34.37 33.95 -27.00
C ALA A 35 33.75 32.72 -27.69
N GLY A 36 33.28 31.79 -26.89
CA GLY A 36 32.43 30.69 -27.34
C GLY A 36 30.97 31.14 -27.30
N GLY A 37 30.31 31.12 -28.45
CA GLY A 37 28.87 31.37 -28.52
C GLY A 37 28.13 30.47 -27.51
N ALA A 38 27.30 31.05 -26.67
CA ALA A 38 26.44 30.33 -25.78
C ALA A 38 25.50 29.45 -26.60
N GLU A 39 25.83 28.19 -26.73
CA GLU A 39 24.90 27.15 -27.21
C GLU A 39 23.68 27.25 -26.31
N LYS A 40 22.53 27.62 -26.85
CA LYS A 40 21.26 27.66 -26.11
C LYS A 40 21.04 26.27 -25.57
N ALA A 41 21.25 26.08 -24.26
CA ALA A 41 20.95 24.82 -23.62
C ALA A 41 19.55 24.39 -24.06
N ALA A 42 19.43 23.14 -24.55
CA ALA A 42 18.16 22.58 -24.91
C ALA A 42 17.21 22.73 -23.70
N PRO A 43 15.96 23.16 -23.90
CA PRO A 43 15.03 23.33 -22.78
C PRO A 43 14.89 22.00 -22.05
N ALA A 44 15.16 22.01 -20.74
CA ALA A 44 15.15 20.83 -19.92
C ALA A 44 13.77 20.17 -19.91
N THR A 45 13.73 18.83 -20.06
CA THR A 45 12.50 18.06 -19.89
C THR A 45 11.99 18.23 -18.46
N PRO A 46 10.70 18.52 -18.26
CA PRO A 46 10.12 18.64 -16.93
C PRO A 46 10.33 17.40 -16.08
N VAL A 47 10.59 17.58 -14.78
CA VAL A 47 10.84 16.49 -13.84
C VAL A 47 9.52 15.99 -13.28
N THR A 48 9.20 14.71 -13.49
CA THR A 48 8.02 14.03 -12.97
C THR A 48 8.31 12.56 -12.64
N VAL A 49 7.49 11.95 -11.81
CA VAL A 49 7.45 10.49 -11.56
C VAL A 49 6.00 10.01 -11.72
N PRO A 50 5.70 9.17 -12.70
CA PRO A 50 6.55 8.70 -13.79
C PRO A 50 7.09 9.84 -14.67
N ALA A 51 8.29 9.66 -15.23
CA ALA A 51 8.89 10.60 -16.14
C ALA A 51 8.06 10.74 -17.41
N LEU A 52 7.90 11.98 -17.91
CA LEU A 52 7.20 12.23 -19.16
C LEU A 52 7.93 11.55 -20.33
N THR A 53 7.14 10.92 -21.20
CA THR A 53 7.62 10.44 -22.50
C THR A 53 7.41 11.53 -23.54
N ASP A 54 8.29 11.61 -24.53
CA ASP A 54 8.12 12.43 -25.75
C ASP A 54 7.80 13.91 -25.49
N TRP A 55 8.41 14.51 -24.46
CA TRP A 55 8.28 15.95 -24.24
C TRP A 55 8.82 16.74 -25.44
N ALA A 56 7.93 17.44 -26.15
CA ALA A 56 8.27 18.34 -27.23
C ALA A 56 8.32 19.77 -26.71
N PRO A 57 9.52 20.36 -26.48
CA PRO A 57 9.65 21.72 -25.96
C PRO A 57 9.19 22.75 -27.00
N GLU A 58 8.55 23.82 -26.50
CA GLU A 58 8.12 24.98 -27.29
C GLU A 58 8.73 26.25 -26.69
N SER A 59 8.66 27.38 -27.43
CA SER A 59 9.13 28.65 -26.94
C SER A 59 8.19 29.27 -25.91
N GLY A 60 8.74 29.83 -24.80
CA GLY A 60 7.99 30.50 -23.77
C GLY A 60 7.82 29.64 -22.50
N GLN A 61 6.87 30.02 -21.67
CA GLN A 61 6.58 29.37 -20.39
C GLN A 61 5.12 29.57 -19.99
N TYR A 62 4.58 28.65 -19.19
CA TYR A 62 3.40 28.87 -18.39
C TYR A 62 3.79 29.51 -17.06
N VAL A 63 2.98 30.42 -16.54
CA VAL A 63 3.17 31.04 -15.24
C VAL A 63 1.91 30.87 -14.42
N TYR A 64 2.02 30.14 -13.30
CA TYR A 64 1.00 30.03 -12.29
C TYR A 64 0.99 31.30 -11.42
N GLY A 65 -0.20 31.73 -10.95
CA GLY A 65 -0.30 32.92 -10.10
C GLY A 65 -1.70 33.12 -9.50
N ARG A 66 -1.86 34.16 -8.70
CA ARG A 66 -3.12 34.46 -7.98
C ARG A 66 -4.36 34.63 -8.87
N GLY A 67 -4.17 34.89 -10.17
CA GLY A 67 -5.26 35.02 -11.15
C GLY A 67 -5.61 33.74 -11.88
N THR A 68 -4.90 32.65 -11.62
CA THR A 68 -5.15 31.34 -12.22
C THR A 68 -6.53 30.81 -11.87
N ARG A 69 -7.25 30.32 -12.87
CA ARG A 69 -8.55 29.66 -12.73
C ARG A 69 -8.44 28.25 -13.31
N LEU A 70 -9.24 27.33 -12.81
CA LEU A 70 -9.49 26.02 -13.43
C LEU A 70 -10.70 26.14 -14.34
N VAL A 71 -10.52 25.87 -15.63
CA VAL A 71 -11.60 25.96 -16.61
C VAL A 71 -12.06 24.55 -16.96
N ALA A 72 -13.35 24.27 -16.72
CA ALA A 72 -13.96 22.97 -16.91
C ALA A 72 -15.44 23.13 -17.27
N ASP A 73 -15.87 22.68 -18.45
CA ASP A 73 -17.22 22.91 -18.94
C ASP A 73 -18.20 21.76 -18.63
N GLY A 74 -17.77 20.51 -18.80
CA GLY A 74 -18.59 19.33 -18.56
C GLY A 74 -18.58 18.84 -17.11
N LYS A 75 -19.47 17.90 -16.78
CA LYS A 75 -19.55 17.33 -15.41
C LYS A 75 -18.30 16.52 -15.03
N ALA A 76 -17.72 15.79 -15.98
CA ALA A 76 -16.52 14.99 -15.73
C ALA A 76 -15.30 15.90 -15.50
N GLU A 77 -15.14 16.92 -16.34
CA GLU A 77 -14.09 17.93 -16.23
C GLU A 77 -14.15 18.67 -14.90
N ARG A 78 -15.38 19.02 -14.45
CA ARG A 78 -15.59 19.70 -13.15
C ARG A 78 -15.15 18.83 -11.98
N ARG A 79 -15.49 17.53 -11.94
CA ARG A 79 -15.03 16.64 -10.86
C ARG A 79 -13.51 16.58 -10.79
N VAL A 80 -12.83 16.48 -11.93
CA VAL A 80 -11.37 16.52 -11.99
C VAL A 80 -10.82 17.88 -11.54
N ALA A 81 -11.43 18.97 -12.00
CA ALA A 81 -11.01 20.33 -11.65
C ALA A 81 -11.25 20.62 -10.16
N ASP A 82 -12.37 20.18 -9.58
CA ASP A 82 -12.66 20.33 -8.15
C ASP A 82 -11.63 19.56 -7.30
N THR A 83 -11.27 18.32 -7.71
CA THR A 83 -10.21 17.57 -7.04
C THR A 83 -8.86 18.29 -7.15
N LEU A 84 -8.53 18.82 -8.33
CA LEU A 84 -7.30 19.61 -8.51
C LEU A 84 -7.30 20.89 -7.67
N ALA A 85 -8.45 21.58 -7.52
CA ALA A 85 -8.57 22.77 -6.68
C ALA A 85 -8.33 22.44 -5.20
N ASP A 86 -8.87 21.30 -4.73
CA ASP A 86 -8.62 20.81 -3.37
C ASP A 86 -7.13 20.52 -3.14
N ASP A 87 -6.50 19.84 -4.09
CA ASP A 87 -5.08 19.48 -4.01
C ASP A 87 -4.17 20.72 -4.08
N LEU A 88 -4.47 21.68 -4.95
CA LEU A 88 -3.73 22.95 -5.01
C LEU A 88 -3.83 23.73 -3.68
N ARG A 89 -5.01 23.70 -3.06
CA ARG A 89 -5.21 24.30 -1.72
C ARG A 89 -4.37 23.57 -0.67
N ALA A 90 -4.37 22.24 -0.68
CA ALA A 90 -3.58 21.42 0.23
C ALA A 90 -2.08 21.61 0.03
N ALA A 91 -1.63 21.88 -1.21
CA ALA A 91 -0.25 22.21 -1.56
C ALA A 91 0.15 23.66 -1.21
N GLY A 92 -0.75 24.47 -0.64
CA GLY A 92 -0.45 25.86 -0.24
C GLY A 92 -0.63 26.92 -1.34
N HIS A 93 -1.15 26.56 -2.51
CA HIS A 93 -1.44 27.49 -3.61
C HIS A 93 -2.69 28.35 -3.39
N GLY A 94 -3.38 28.18 -2.26
CA GLY A 94 -4.61 28.89 -1.93
C GLY A 94 -5.85 28.37 -2.66
N SER A 95 -6.94 29.14 -2.63
CA SER A 95 -8.19 28.76 -3.29
C SER A 95 -8.13 29.14 -4.77
N VAL A 96 -8.31 28.16 -5.66
CA VAL A 96 -8.35 28.36 -7.12
C VAL A 96 -9.78 28.14 -7.61
N PRO A 97 -10.42 29.13 -8.24
CA PRO A 97 -11.81 28.99 -8.65
C PRO A 97 -11.96 28.06 -9.85
N VAL A 98 -12.96 27.18 -9.80
CA VAL A 98 -13.40 26.34 -10.93
C VAL A 98 -14.51 27.07 -11.68
N VAL A 99 -14.32 27.32 -12.96
CA VAL A 99 -15.22 28.10 -13.80
C VAL A 99 -15.52 27.38 -15.13
N GLY A 100 -16.62 27.73 -15.76
CA GLY A 100 -16.91 27.37 -17.15
C GLY A 100 -16.58 28.50 -18.13
N GLY A 101 -16.56 28.18 -19.43
CA GLY A 101 -16.44 29.13 -20.52
C GLY A 101 -15.00 29.42 -20.99
N GLY A 102 -14.81 30.56 -21.63
CA GLY A 102 -13.54 30.86 -22.32
C GLY A 102 -12.32 30.94 -21.41
N ALA A 103 -11.29 30.19 -21.75
CA ALA A 103 -10.00 30.17 -21.03
C ALA A 103 -9.13 31.37 -21.42
N ARG A 104 -8.42 31.96 -20.46
CA ARG A 104 -7.50 33.10 -20.60
C ARG A 104 -6.05 32.68 -20.41
N THR A 105 -5.13 33.57 -20.72
CA THR A 105 -3.71 33.42 -20.34
C THR A 105 -3.60 33.23 -18.81
N GLY A 106 -2.82 32.24 -18.38
CA GLY A 106 -2.64 31.86 -16.97
C GLY A 106 -3.65 30.84 -16.42
N ASP A 107 -4.72 30.52 -17.15
CA ASP A 107 -5.66 29.48 -16.74
C ASP A 107 -5.09 28.07 -16.90
N ILE A 108 -5.62 27.13 -16.09
CA ILE A 108 -5.46 25.68 -16.27
C ILE A 108 -6.78 25.14 -16.84
N VAL A 109 -6.72 24.47 -17.97
CA VAL A 109 -7.88 23.90 -18.66
C VAL A 109 -7.90 22.39 -18.47
N VAL A 110 -9.02 21.87 -17.99
CA VAL A 110 -9.28 20.42 -17.89
C VAL A 110 -10.32 20.05 -18.92
N ASP A 111 -10.00 19.09 -19.79
CA ASP A 111 -10.83 18.65 -20.89
C ASP A 111 -10.94 17.12 -20.94
N VAL A 112 -12.13 16.62 -21.28
CA VAL A 112 -12.39 15.18 -21.54
C VAL A 112 -12.90 15.04 -22.97
N ALA A 113 -12.08 14.44 -23.82
CA ALA A 113 -12.32 14.30 -25.26
C ALA A 113 -12.43 12.81 -25.66
N PRO A 114 -13.61 12.16 -25.55
CA PRO A 114 -13.77 10.72 -25.83
C PRO A 114 -13.33 10.28 -27.22
N LYS A 115 -13.26 11.20 -28.18
CA LYS A 115 -12.78 10.93 -29.54
C LYS A 115 -11.26 10.70 -29.62
N ARG A 116 -10.50 10.98 -28.56
CA ARG A 116 -9.06 10.73 -28.47
C ARG A 116 -8.76 9.28 -28.06
N ALA A 117 -9.33 8.30 -28.78
CA ALA A 117 -9.23 6.88 -28.48
C ALA A 117 -7.79 6.37 -28.29
N ALA A 118 -6.80 6.98 -28.95
CA ALA A 118 -5.38 6.64 -28.80
C ALA A 118 -4.83 6.87 -27.39
N PHE A 119 -5.50 7.68 -26.55
CA PHE A 119 -5.09 7.88 -25.15
C PHE A 119 -5.52 6.71 -24.24
N GLY A 120 -6.38 5.80 -24.73
CA GLY A 120 -6.92 4.74 -23.90
C GLY A 120 -7.74 5.29 -22.72
N LYS A 121 -7.84 4.50 -21.65
CA LYS A 121 -8.62 4.89 -20.46
C LYS A 121 -7.91 5.90 -19.58
N GLU A 122 -6.59 5.93 -19.58
CA GLU A 122 -5.79 6.61 -18.56
C GLU A 122 -4.75 7.59 -19.14
N GLY A 123 -4.53 7.56 -20.46
CA GLY A 123 -3.62 8.48 -21.12
C GLY A 123 -4.21 9.88 -21.28
N TYR A 124 -3.33 10.86 -21.43
CA TYR A 124 -3.65 12.27 -21.57
C TYR A 124 -2.66 13.00 -22.47
N GLU A 125 -3.08 14.15 -22.99
CA GLU A 125 -2.21 15.18 -23.57
C GLU A 125 -2.05 16.30 -22.56
N LEU A 126 -0.81 16.73 -22.31
CA LEU A 126 -0.48 17.93 -21.53
C LEU A 126 0.16 18.96 -22.46
N ARG A 127 -0.29 20.21 -22.39
CA ARG A 127 0.32 21.37 -23.09
C ARG A 127 0.55 22.50 -22.11
N ALA A 128 1.77 23.02 -22.09
CA ALA A 128 2.16 24.19 -21.33
C ALA A 128 2.54 25.33 -22.28
N GLY A 129 2.04 26.53 -22.05
CA GLY A 129 2.30 27.73 -22.86
C GLY A 129 1.67 28.94 -22.21
N LYS A 130 0.91 29.75 -22.96
CA LYS A 130 0.12 30.87 -22.37
C LYS A 130 -0.92 30.37 -21.37
N ARG A 131 -1.34 29.11 -21.51
CA ARG A 131 -2.24 28.34 -20.63
C ARG A 131 -1.61 26.99 -20.37
N LEU A 132 -2.02 26.37 -19.30
CA LEU A 132 -1.75 24.94 -19.07
C LEU A 132 -3.02 24.18 -19.40
N SER A 133 -2.94 23.12 -20.17
CA SER A 133 -4.12 22.31 -20.49
C SER A 133 -3.81 20.84 -20.39
N VAL A 134 -4.78 20.09 -19.86
CA VAL A 134 -4.78 18.64 -19.85
C VAL A 134 -6.04 18.14 -20.53
N THR A 135 -5.88 17.18 -21.46
CA THR A 135 -6.97 16.54 -22.17
C THR A 135 -6.84 15.03 -22.04
N GLY A 136 -7.80 14.36 -21.40
CA GLY A 136 -7.92 12.91 -21.35
C GLY A 136 -8.97 12.40 -22.34
N ALA A 137 -8.91 11.12 -22.75
CA ALA A 137 -10.04 10.49 -23.43
C ALA A 137 -11.18 10.16 -22.45
N THR A 138 -10.85 10.06 -21.18
CA THR A 138 -11.76 9.78 -20.05
C THR A 138 -11.48 10.75 -18.90
N GLU A 139 -12.37 10.75 -17.91
CA GLU A 139 -12.17 11.46 -16.65
C GLU A 139 -10.87 11.02 -15.96
N THR A 140 -10.57 9.70 -15.94
CA THR A 140 -9.35 9.16 -15.32
C THR A 140 -8.10 9.64 -16.05
N GLY A 141 -8.10 9.69 -17.39
CA GLY A 141 -6.96 10.23 -18.15
C GLY A 141 -6.71 11.71 -17.83
N ALA A 142 -7.77 12.53 -17.83
CA ALA A 142 -7.65 13.93 -17.43
C ALA A 142 -7.15 14.08 -15.98
N PHE A 143 -7.63 13.24 -15.06
CA PHE A 143 -7.16 13.20 -13.68
C PHE A 143 -5.65 12.93 -13.59
N TYR A 144 -5.11 11.91 -14.28
CA TYR A 144 -3.66 11.65 -14.25
C TYR A 144 -2.82 12.79 -14.84
N GLY A 145 -3.36 13.49 -15.83
CA GLY A 145 -2.73 14.71 -16.32
C GLY A 145 -2.64 15.80 -15.24
N THR A 146 -3.65 15.91 -14.36
CA THR A 146 -3.59 16.84 -13.22
C THR A 146 -2.54 16.45 -12.17
N ARG A 147 -2.24 15.14 -12.00
CA ARG A 147 -1.13 14.69 -11.14
C ARG A 147 0.21 15.21 -11.65
N THR A 148 0.41 15.15 -12.97
CA THR A 148 1.59 15.76 -13.60
C THR A 148 1.64 17.28 -13.35
N ILE A 149 0.54 18.00 -13.49
CA ILE A 149 0.48 19.44 -13.19
C ILE A 149 0.92 19.73 -11.75
N LEU A 150 0.42 18.96 -10.77
CA LEU A 150 0.79 19.13 -9.36
C LEU A 150 2.29 18.88 -9.12
N GLN A 151 2.85 17.83 -9.71
CA GLN A 151 4.28 17.54 -9.61
C GLN A 151 5.15 18.66 -10.21
N LEU A 152 4.71 19.26 -11.32
CA LEU A 152 5.40 20.39 -11.93
C LEU A 152 5.31 21.65 -11.06
N LEU A 153 4.15 21.93 -10.50
CA LEU A 153 3.92 23.09 -9.62
C LEU A 153 4.61 22.95 -8.25
N ALA A 154 4.86 21.73 -7.78
CA ALA A 154 5.67 21.48 -6.59
C ALA A 154 7.13 21.99 -6.74
N GLN A 155 7.61 22.13 -7.97
CA GLN A 155 8.97 22.58 -8.29
C GLN A 155 9.04 24.08 -8.62
N GLY A 156 7.90 24.76 -8.75
CA GLY A 156 7.84 26.21 -8.96
C GLY A 156 6.68 26.65 -9.86
N ASP A 157 6.42 27.95 -9.84
CA ASP A 157 5.29 28.57 -10.55
C ASP A 157 5.54 28.80 -12.05
N ARG A 158 6.72 28.50 -12.56
CA ARG A 158 7.12 28.71 -13.96
C ARG A 158 7.45 27.39 -14.62
N LEU A 159 6.63 26.99 -15.58
CA LEU A 159 6.80 25.74 -16.32
C LEU A 159 7.27 26.01 -17.75
N PRO A 160 8.29 25.31 -18.28
CA PRO A 160 8.70 25.47 -19.66
C PRO A 160 7.54 25.15 -20.60
N ALA A 161 7.41 25.91 -21.68
CA ALA A 161 6.40 25.61 -22.70
C ALA A 161 6.78 24.33 -23.46
N GLY A 162 5.76 23.57 -23.80
CA GLY A 162 5.89 22.30 -24.53
C GLY A 162 4.63 21.46 -24.45
N ARG A 163 4.72 20.27 -25.01
CA ARG A 163 3.63 19.30 -25.00
C ARG A 163 4.13 17.86 -24.89
N THR A 164 3.27 16.99 -24.37
CA THR A 164 3.46 15.55 -24.38
C THR A 164 2.13 14.84 -24.50
N VAL A 165 2.16 13.63 -25.06
CA VAL A 165 1.10 12.63 -24.91
C VAL A 165 1.66 11.51 -24.07
N ASP A 166 1.03 11.25 -22.92
CA ASP A 166 1.54 10.35 -21.90
C ASP A 166 0.51 9.25 -21.62
N VAL A 167 0.88 7.99 -21.88
CA VAL A 167 -0.04 6.83 -21.86
C VAL A 167 0.64 5.69 -21.13
N PRO A 168 -0.04 5.05 -20.14
CA PRO A 168 0.53 3.93 -19.40
C PRO A 168 0.75 2.70 -20.29
N GLN A 169 1.81 1.95 -20.02
CA GLN A 169 2.11 0.71 -20.72
C GLN A 169 1.31 -0.50 -20.17
N TYR A 170 0.94 -0.45 -18.89
CA TYR A 170 0.20 -1.51 -18.21
C TYR A 170 -1.07 -0.96 -17.57
N GLU A 171 -2.13 -1.77 -17.59
CA GLU A 171 -3.44 -1.39 -17.07
C GLU A 171 -3.48 -1.33 -15.54
N GLU A 172 -2.75 -2.22 -14.87
CA GLU A 172 -2.73 -2.34 -13.41
C GLU A 172 -1.35 -1.97 -12.86
N ARG A 173 -1.35 -1.08 -11.88
CA ARG A 173 -0.14 -0.55 -11.23
C ARG A 173 -0.45 -0.46 -9.75
N GLY A 174 0.14 -1.37 -8.96
CA GLY A 174 -0.41 -1.63 -7.65
C GLY A 174 0.56 -1.59 -6.48
N VAL A 175 -0.07 -1.54 -5.32
CA VAL A 175 0.52 -1.86 -4.01
C VAL A 175 -0.39 -2.89 -3.35
N GLY A 176 0.20 -3.92 -2.73
CA GLY A 176 -0.48 -4.84 -1.83
C GLY A 176 -0.05 -4.55 -0.38
N VAL A 177 -0.98 -4.56 0.54
CA VAL A 177 -0.74 -4.36 1.97
C VAL A 177 -1.49 -5.43 2.76
N CYS A 178 -0.76 -6.24 3.51
CA CYS A 178 -1.33 -7.11 4.50
C CYS A 178 -1.42 -6.35 5.84
N ALA A 179 -2.62 -5.86 6.16
CA ALA A 179 -3.02 -5.43 7.49
C ALA A 179 -3.80 -6.56 8.19
N CYS A 180 -3.32 -7.78 8.06
CA CYS A 180 -3.98 -9.03 8.40
C CYS A 180 -3.55 -9.54 9.78
N TYR A 181 -2.25 -9.53 10.07
CA TYR A 181 -1.67 -9.96 11.34
C TYR A 181 -1.23 -8.79 12.23
N ILE A 182 -1.27 -7.59 11.71
CA ILE A 182 -1.10 -6.34 12.45
C ILE A 182 -2.19 -5.36 12.03
N HIS A 183 -2.40 -4.32 12.82
CA HIS A 183 -3.24 -3.20 12.42
C HIS A 183 -2.36 -2.07 11.86
N ILE A 184 -2.78 -1.48 10.74
CA ILE A 184 -2.16 -0.30 10.14
C ILE A 184 -3.15 0.85 10.24
N THR A 185 -2.70 2.06 10.61
CA THR A 185 -3.62 3.19 10.77
C THR A 185 -4.29 3.58 9.46
N THR A 186 -5.53 4.04 9.54
CA THR A 186 -6.22 4.61 8.37
C THR A 186 -5.50 5.86 7.85
N ASP A 187 -4.83 6.62 8.73
CA ASP A 187 -4.00 7.78 8.36
C ASP A 187 -2.84 7.39 7.44
N TRP A 188 -2.18 6.27 7.75
CA TRP A 188 -1.12 5.71 6.91
C TRP A 188 -1.65 5.23 5.55
N LEU A 189 -2.79 4.50 5.56
CA LEU A 189 -3.44 4.03 4.33
C LEU A 189 -3.94 5.19 3.45
N GLU A 190 -4.45 6.27 4.06
CA GLU A 190 -4.85 7.48 3.32
C GLU A 190 -3.65 8.18 2.66
N ASN A 191 -2.50 8.29 3.37
CA ASN A 191 -1.27 8.80 2.79
C ASN A 191 -0.82 7.95 1.60
N LEU A 192 -0.86 6.62 1.75
CA LEU A 192 -0.52 5.69 0.68
C LEU A 192 -1.41 5.89 -0.56
N VAL A 193 -2.75 5.97 -0.39
CA VAL A 193 -3.68 6.21 -1.50
C VAL A 193 -3.38 7.52 -2.23
N ARG A 194 -3.04 8.61 -1.48
CA ARG A 194 -2.68 9.91 -2.08
C ARG A 194 -1.39 9.80 -2.89
N ASP A 195 -0.34 9.20 -2.33
CA ASP A 195 0.94 9.04 -3.02
C ASP A 195 0.86 8.07 -4.20
N MET A 196 0.06 7.01 -4.08
CA MET A 196 -0.25 6.12 -5.21
C MET A 196 -0.85 6.90 -6.38
N ALA A 197 -1.91 7.66 -6.14
CA ALA A 197 -2.56 8.47 -7.17
C ALA A 197 -1.61 9.52 -7.75
N TYR A 198 -0.82 10.18 -6.91
CA TYR A 198 0.16 11.19 -7.30
C TYR A 198 1.23 10.64 -8.24
N ASN A 199 1.65 9.40 -8.01
CA ASN A 199 2.56 8.65 -8.86
C ASN A 199 1.85 7.79 -9.92
N LYS A 200 0.54 8.00 -10.14
CA LYS A 200 -0.28 7.32 -11.16
C LYS A 200 -0.40 5.80 -10.98
N LEU A 201 -0.28 5.30 -9.75
CA LEU A 201 -0.69 3.95 -9.38
C LEU A 201 -2.20 3.92 -9.18
N ASN A 202 -2.86 2.79 -9.52
CA ASN A 202 -4.33 2.72 -9.62
C ASN A 202 -4.98 1.56 -8.86
N GLN A 203 -4.19 0.73 -8.15
CA GLN A 203 -4.73 -0.45 -7.50
C GLN A 203 -4.09 -0.69 -6.14
N LEU A 204 -4.87 -0.68 -5.07
CA LEU A 204 -4.47 -1.05 -3.72
C LEU A 204 -5.16 -2.35 -3.33
N LEU A 205 -4.38 -3.44 -3.22
CA LEU A 205 -4.84 -4.68 -2.60
C LEU A 205 -4.70 -4.55 -1.08
N LEU A 206 -5.78 -4.81 -0.36
CA LEU A 206 -5.80 -4.81 1.10
C LEU A 206 -6.26 -6.15 1.64
N GLU A 207 -5.34 -6.92 2.18
CA GLU A 207 -5.66 -8.02 3.08
C GLU A 207 -5.87 -7.45 4.47
N LEU A 208 -7.11 -7.44 4.94
CA LEU A 208 -7.47 -6.82 6.22
C LEU A 208 -8.70 -7.47 6.81
N LYS A 209 -8.93 -7.19 8.09
CA LYS A 209 -10.11 -7.62 8.81
C LYS A 209 -11.09 -6.46 9.01
N VAL A 210 -12.29 -6.58 8.45
CA VAL A 210 -13.42 -5.69 8.77
C VAL A 210 -14.22 -6.32 9.92
N LYS A 211 -14.66 -5.51 10.86
CA LYS A 211 -15.55 -5.96 11.93
C LYS A 211 -16.78 -6.66 11.35
N SER A 212 -16.95 -7.93 11.70
CA SER A 212 -18.09 -8.73 11.25
C SER A 212 -19.26 -8.57 12.22
N ASP A 213 -20.43 -8.28 11.68
CA ASP A 213 -21.69 -8.27 12.42
C ASP A 213 -22.34 -9.66 12.43
N ALA A 214 -22.15 -10.43 11.36
CA ALA A 214 -22.68 -11.79 11.22
C ALA A 214 -21.89 -12.81 12.05
N HIS A 215 -20.57 -12.56 12.23
CA HIS A 215 -19.64 -13.47 12.91
C HIS A 215 -18.87 -12.76 14.03
N PRO A 216 -19.54 -12.33 15.11
CA PRO A 216 -18.90 -11.59 16.21
C PRO A 216 -17.79 -12.38 16.91
N GLU A 217 -17.83 -13.73 16.86
CA GLU A 217 -16.77 -14.61 17.37
C GLU A 217 -15.44 -14.44 16.64
N ALA A 218 -15.46 -13.90 15.42
CA ALA A 218 -14.27 -13.59 14.65
C ALA A 218 -13.63 -12.25 15.06
N ASN A 219 -14.31 -11.37 15.80
CA ASN A 219 -13.81 -10.04 16.18
C ASN A 219 -12.83 -10.10 17.36
N THR A 220 -11.82 -10.96 17.28
CA THR A 220 -10.84 -11.21 18.35
C THR A 220 -9.46 -10.64 18.06
N TRP A 221 -9.23 -10.18 16.84
CA TRP A 221 -8.01 -9.53 16.39
C TRP A 221 -8.27 -8.03 16.11
N GLY A 222 -7.22 -7.26 15.87
CA GLY A 222 -7.38 -5.89 15.39
C GLY A 222 -8.20 -5.88 14.10
N TYR A 223 -9.16 -4.96 14.00
CA TYR A 223 -10.04 -4.84 12.84
C TYR A 223 -10.32 -3.36 12.52
N TYR A 224 -10.85 -3.14 11.34
CA TYR A 224 -11.37 -1.85 10.91
C TYR A 224 -12.89 -1.86 11.00
N THR A 225 -13.47 -0.72 11.34
CA THR A 225 -14.91 -0.53 11.24
C THR A 225 -15.34 -0.36 9.79
N LYS A 226 -16.59 -0.71 9.49
CA LYS A 226 -17.17 -0.48 8.15
C LYS A 226 -17.10 1.00 7.73
N ASP A 227 -17.18 1.95 8.68
CA ASP A 227 -17.11 3.38 8.38
C ASP A 227 -15.69 3.84 8.05
N GLU A 228 -14.66 3.31 8.71
CA GLU A 228 -13.26 3.56 8.33
C GLU A 228 -12.99 3.10 6.91
N ILE A 229 -13.43 1.90 6.57
CA ILE A 229 -13.26 1.36 5.23
C ILE A 229 -14.06 2.15 4.18
N ARG A 230 -15.31 2.57 4.48
CA ARG A 230 -16.09 3.43 3.56
C ARG A 230 -15.36 4.75 3.27
N ARG A 231 -14.75 5.38 4.28
CA ARG A 231 -13.95 6.60 4.06
C ARG A 231 -12.73 6.34 3.18
N LEU A 232 -12.03 5.24 3.42
CA LEU A 232 -10.86 4.87 2.62
C LEU A 232 -11.25 4.56 1.16
N VAL A 233 -12.33 3.81 0.95
CA VAL A 233 -12.86 3.50 -0.40
C VAL A 233 -13.29 4.78 -1.11
N ALA A 234 -14.00 5.68 -0.43
CA ALA A 234 -14.39 6.98 -1.01
C ALA A 234 -13.18 7.84 -1.38
N LEU A 235 -12.11 7.78 -0.58
CA LEU A 235 -10.84 8.44 -0.92
C LEU A 235 -10.22 7.80 -2.18
N GLY A 236 -10.20 6.46 -2.25
CA GLY A 236 -9.74 5.73 -3.42
C GLY A 236 -10.51 6.11 -4.68
N GLU A 237 -11.85 6.18 -4.60
CA GLU A 237 -12.69 6.62 -5.72
C GLU A 237 -12.37 8.05 -6.17
N LYS A 238 -12.22 8.99 -5.21
CA LYS A 238 -11.83 10.38 -5.50
C LYS A 238 -10.49 10.46 -6.24
N TYR A 239 -9.54 9.60 -5.89
CA TYR A 239 -8.17 9.60 -6.42
C TYR A 239 -7.91 8.53 -7.48
N HIS A 240 -8.95 7.90 -8.02
CA HIS A 240 -8.86 6.87 -9.05
C HIS A 240 -7.95 5.69 -8.67
N VAL A 241 -7.89 5.35 -7.38
CA VAL A 241 -7.24 4.16 -6.85
C VAL A 241 -8.31 3.15 -6.45
N THR A 242 -8.38 2.03 -7.18
CA THR A 242 -9.29 0.95 -6.85
C THR A 242 -8.77 0.18 -5.64
N ILE A 243 -9.57 0.08 -4.57
CA ILE A 243 -9.24 -0.73 -3.40
C ILE A 243 -9.87 -2.10 -3.57
N ILE A 244 -9.02 -3.14 -3.59
CA ILE A 244 -9.41 -4.54 -3.73
C ILE A 244 -9.29 -5.19 -2.36
N PRO A 245 -10.38 -5.72 -1.79
CA PRO A 245 -10.31 -6.47 -0.54
C PRO A 245 -9.74 -7.86 -0.77
N GLU A 246 -8.99 -8.35 0.22
CA GLU A 246 -8.59 -9.74 0.35
C GLU A 246 -9.06 -10.30 1.69
N ILE A 247 -9.77 -11.43 1.64
CA ILE A 247 -9.89 -12.39 2.76
C ILE A 247 -9.17 -13.63 2.29
N ASN A 248 -7.96 -13.83 2.82
CA ASN A 248 -7.14 -14.96 2.43
C ASN A 248 -7.80 -16.28 2.84
N SER A 249 -7.92 -17.20 1.88
CA SER A 249 -8.54 -18.51 2.03
C SER A 249 -8.11 -19.48 0.93
N PRO A 250 -8.14 -20.77 1.16
CA PRO A 250 -8.51 -21.48 2.40
C PRO A 250 -7.37 -21.59 3.42
N GLY A 251 -6.15 -21.13 3.09
CA GLY A 251 -5.05 -20.88 4.02
C GLY A 251 -5.22 -19.56 4.76
N HIS A 252 -4.34 -19.27 5.71
CA HIS A 252 -4.28 -17.99 6.46
C HIS A 252 -5.62 -17.53 7.09
N MET A 253 -6.52 -18.50 7.37
CA MET A 253 -7.85 -18.24 7.92
C MET A 253 -7.87 -18.07 9.44
N ASP A 254 -6.74 -18.16 10.12
CA ASP A 254 -6.66 -18.03 11.59
C ASP A 254 -7.29 -16.72 12.12
N PRO A 255 -7.20 -15.55 11.48
CA PRO A 255 -7.91 -14.37 11.96
C PRO A 255 -9.43 -14.54 12.02
N TRP A 256 -9.98 -15.49 11.25
CA TRP A 256 -11.40 -15.69 11.07
C TRP A 256 -11.95 -16.94 11.79
N ILE A 257 -11.17 -18.04 11.79
CA ILE A 257 -11.65 -19.35 12.27
C ILE A 257 -10.98 -19.85 13.54
N GLU A 258 -10.13 -19.05 14.18
CA GLU A 258 -9.47 -19.48 15.43
C GLU A 258 -10.49 -19.93 16.49
N ASN A 259 -11.64 -19.27 16.59
CA ASN A 259 -12.74 -19.61 17.49
C ASN A 259 -13.84 -20.48 16.84
N ARG A 260 -13.60 -21.02 15.65
CA ARG A 260 -14.49 -21.89 14.91
C ARG A 260 -13.81 -23.23 14.58
N PRO A 261 -13.48 -24.03 15.62
CA PRO A 261 -12.80 -25.31 15.42
C PRO A 261 -13.61 -26.31 14.57
N ASP A 262 -14.91 -26.09 14.42
CA ASP A 262 -15.79 -26.85 13.54
C ASP A 262 -15.50 -26.59 12.04
N LEU A 263 -14.88 -25.47 11.68
CA LEU A 263 -14.52 -25.12 10.30
C LEU A 263 -13.05 -25.40 9.96
N GLN A 264 -12.24 -25.76 10.97
CA GLN A 264 -10.82 -26.01 10.78
C GLN A 264 -10.54 -27.38 10.18
N LEU A 265 -9.62 -27.43 9.21
CA LEU A 265 -9.12 -28.68 8.63
C LEU A 265 -8.56 -29.56 9.75
N THR A 266 -8.97 -30.82 9.82
CA THR A 266 -8.58 -31.77 10.87
C THR A 266 -7.76 -32.90 10.25
N ASP A 267 -6.61 -33.23 10.84
CA ASP A 267 -5.79 -34.35 10.38
C ASP A 267 -6.32 -35.70 10.85
N SER A 268 -5.69 -36.79 10.38
CA SER A 268 -6.07 -38.18 10.73
C SER A 268 -5.90 -38.50 12.22
N ASP A 269 -5.13 -37.73 12.96
CA ASP A 269 -4.91 -37.86 14.40
C ASP A 269 -5.89 -37.02 15.23
N GLY A 270 -6.78 -36.27 14.57
CA GLY A 270 -7.76 -35.38 15.19
C GLY A 270 -7.24 -34.00 15.54
N ASN A 271 -6.01 -33.62 15.12
CA ASN A 271 -5.48 -32.29 15.36
C ASN A 271 -6.05 -31.28 14.36
N LYS A 272 -6.50 -30.15 14.88
CA LYS A 272 -7.08 -29.07 14.09
C LYS A 272 -6.01 -28.09 13.62
N GLN A 273 -6.23 -27.57 12.41
CA GLN A 273 -5.38 -26.58 11.78
C GLN A 273 -6.06 -25.20 11.82
N PRO A 274 -5.75 -24.34 12.79
CA PRO A 274 -6.48 -23.08 12.99
C PRO A 274 -6.32 -22.09 11.83
N SER A 275 -5.29 -22.22 11.01
CA SER A 275 -5.07 -21.39 9.84
C SER A 275 -5.64 -21.96 8.54
N ARG A 276 -6.30 -23.14 8.57
CA ARG A 276 -6.78 -23.81 7.37
C ARG A 276 -8.26 -24.15 7.45
N LEU A 277 -8.99 -23.63 6.49
CA LEU A 277 -10.41 -23.92 6.32
C LEU A 277 -10.59 -25.34 5.77
N ASP A 278 -11.55 -26.12 6.32
CA ASP A 278 -11.90 -27.44 5.77
C ASP A 278 -12.79 -27.27 4.54
N ILE A 279 -12.15 -27.21 3.36
CA ILE A 279 -12.81 -26.98 2.07
C ILE A 279 -13.75 -28.11 1.64
N THR A 280 -13.73 -29.26 2.32
CA THR A 280 -14.62 -30.41 2.05
C THR A 280 -16.01 -30.21 2.63
N ARG A 281 -16.19 -29.24 3.54
CA ARG A 281 -17.41 -28.97 4.27
C ARG A 281 -18.25 -27.86 3.62
N PRO A 282 -19.53 -28.06 3.38
CA PRO A 282 -20.43 -27.02 2.88
C PRO A 282 -20.50 -25.79 3.81
N GLU A 283 -20.42 -26.00 5.13
CA GLU A 283 -20.46 -24.94 6.14
C GLU A 283 -19.28 -24.00 6.04
N ALA A 284 -18.10 -24.52 5.68
CA ALA A 284 -16.90 -23.72 5.48
C ALA A 284 -17.05 -22.76 4.29
N PHE A 285 -17.62 -23.23 3.19
CA PHE A 285 -17.92 -22.37 2.05
C PHE A 285 -19.01 -21.33 2.38
N ALA A 286 -20.08 -21.72 3.09
CA ALA A 286 -21.13 -20.81 3.51
C ALA A 286 -20.58 -19.70 4.45
N TYR A 287 -19.70 -20.07 5.37
CA TYR A 287 -19.03 -19.10 6.25
C TYR A 287 -18.18 -18.09 5.45
N TYR A 288 -17.33 -18.59 4.55
CA TYR A 288 -16.49 -17.71 3.73
C TYR A 288 -17.32 -16.76 2.87
N THR A 289 -18.37 -17.25 2.22
CA THR A 289 -19.22 -16.40 1.36
C THR A 289 -20.04 -15.40 2.16
N SER A 290 -20.41 -15.69 3.41
CA SER A 290 -21.06 -14.69 4.27
C SER A 290 -20.13 -13.54 4.66
N LEU A 291 -18.83 -13.82 4.84
CA LEU A 291 -17.82 -12.76 5.00
C LEU A 291 -17.66 -11.92 3.73
N MET A 292 -17.68 -12.57 2.55
CA MET A 292 -17.67 -11.85 1.27
C MET A 292 -18.87 -10.88 1.13
N ASP A 293 -20.06 -11.29 1.61
CA ASP A 293 -21.26 -10.46 1.56
C ASP A 293 -21.11 -9.19 2.43
N GLU A 294 -20.58 -9.33 3.64
CA GLU A 294 -20.30 -8.18 4.52
C GLU A 294 -19.27 -7.22 3.90
N TYR A 295 -18.21 -7.74 3.27
CA TYR A 295 -17.23 -6.92 2.59
C TYR A 295 -17.81 -6.21 1.36
N ALA A 296 -18.73 -6.84 0.64
CA ALA A 296 -19.41 -6.23 -0.50
C ALA A 296 -20.27 -5.01 -0.11
N GLU A 297 -20.62 -4.85 1.19
CA GLU A 297 -21.28 -3.64 1.68
C GLU A 297 -20.37 -2.40 1.62
N VAL A 298 -19.07 -2.58 1.74
CA VAL A 298 -18.08 -1.50 1.84
C VAL A 298 -17.16 -1.42 0.64
N PHE A 299 -16.78 -2.54 0.02
CA PHE A 299 -15.91 -2.59 -1.15
C PHE A 299 -16.74 -2.72 -2.43
N LYS A 300 -16.93 -1.60 -3.14
CA LYS A 300 -17.77 -1.53 -4.36
C LYS A 300 -17.00 -1.87 -5.65
N GLY A 301 -15.67 -2.02 -5.59
CA GLY A 301 -14.84 -2.35 -6.74
C GLY A 301 -15.18 -3.70 -7.39
N GLY A 302 -14.83 -3.82 -8.68
CA GLY A 302 -15.14 -4.99 -9.51
C GLY A 302 -14.20 -6.19 -9.35
N SER A 303 -13.37 -6.25 -8.30
CA SER A 303 -12.46 -7.36 -8.04
C SER A 303 -12.58 -7.88 -6.62
N TRP A 304 -12.28 -9.16 -6.45
CA TRP A 304 -12.17 -9.87 -5.17
C TRP A 304 -10.87 -10.68 -5.17
N HIS A 305 -10.05 -10.53 -4.16
CA HIS A 305 -8.89 -11.39 -3.96
C HIS A 305 -9.19 -12.39 -2.84
N MET A 306 -8.99 -13.68 -3.11
CA MET A 306 -9.25 -14.72 -2.12
C MET A 306 -7.98 -15.27 -1.47
N GLY A 307 -6.80 -14.71 -1.78
CA GLY A 307 -5.53 -15.29 -1.36
C GLY A 307 -5.19 -16.53 -2.16
N ALA A 308 -5.52 -17.69 -1.61
CA ALA A 308 -5.27 -19.01 -2.18
C ALA A 308 -3.81 -19.47 -2.09
N ASP A 309 -2.97 -18.75 -1.33
CA ASP A 309 -1.57 -19.09 -1.08
C ASP A 309 -1.41 -20.01 0.12
N GLU A 310 -0.30 -20.73 0.11
CA GLU A 310 0.25 -21.58 1.16
C GLU A 310 -0.69 -22.66 1.75
N TYR A 311 -1.86 -22.87 1.17
CA TYR A 311 -2.75 -23.97 1.59
C TYR A 311 -2.17 -25.33 1.19
N MET A 312 -1.70 -25.45 -0.05
CA MET A 312 -1.13 -26.69 -0.59
C MET A 312 0.40 -26.75 -0.42
N LEU A 313 1.08 -25.61 -0.32
CA LEU A 313 2.54 -25.55 -0.27
C LEU A 313 3.06 -26.10 1.06
N GLY A 314 4.05 -26.99 0.99
CA GLY A 314 4.70 -27.60 2.15
C GLY A 314 3.78 -28.45 3.04
N SER A 315 2.59 -28.77 2.56
CA SER A 315 1.60 -29.54 3.32
C SER A 315 1.69 -31.02 2.98
N ASP A 316 1.62 -31.86 4.01
CA ASP A 316 1.47 -33.31 3.87
C ASP A 316 -0.02 -33.67 3.83
N PHE A 317 -0.63 -33.60 2.65
CA PHE A 317 -2.04 -33.90 2.45
C PHE A 317 -2.40 -35.38 2.64
N ALA A 318 -1.42 -36.28 2.78
CA ALA A 318 -1.66 -37.65 3.18
C ALA A 318 -2.28 -37.74 4.61
N LYS A 319 -2.02 -36.73 5.45
CA LYS A 319 -2.64 -36.60 6.78
C LYS A 319 -4.09 -36.13 6.76
N TYR A 320 -4.60 -35.72 5.60
CA TYR A 320 -5.96 -35.18 5.45
C TYR A 320 -6.74 -36.02 4.41
N PRO A 321 -7.03 -37.29 4.69
CA PRO A 321 -7.64 -38.20 3.72
C PRO A 321 -8.98 -37.68 3.18
N GLN A 322 -9.76 -36.95 3.97
CA GLN A 322 -11.04 -36.36 3.57
C GLN A 322 -10.90 -35.44 2.36
N VAL A 323 -9.76 -34.76 2.18
CA VAL A 323 -9.55 -33.86 1.04
C VAL A 323 -9.45 -34.66 -0.26
N LEU A 324 -8.71 -35.79 -0.23
CA LEU A 324 -8.61 -36.69 -1.38
C LEU A 324 -9.93 -37.43 -1.63
N GLU A 325 -10.62 -37.86 -0.59
CA GLU A 325 -11.92 -38.53 -0.69
C GLU A 325 -12.98 -37.61 -1.34
N TYR A 326 -13.01 -36.33 -0.91
CA TYR A 326 -13.88 -35.32 -1.51
C TYR A 326 -13.57 -35.14 -3.01
N ALA A 327 -12.29 -34.98 -3.36
CA ALA A 327 -11.87 -34.81 -4.75
C ALA A 327 -12.30 -36.01 -5.60
N ARG A 328 -12.03 -37.23 -5.14
CA ARG A 328 -12.39 -38.46 -5.86
C ARG A 328 -13.90 -38.71 -5.97
N ALA A 329 -14.64 -38.38 -4.94
CA ALA A 329 -16.09 -38.47 -4.99
C ALA A 329 -16.72 -37.56 -6.05
N LYS A 330 -16.08 -36.41 -6.29
CA LYS A 330 -16.58 -35.39 -7.21
C LYS A 330 -16.04 -35.52 -8.64
N TYR A 331 -14.75 -35.87 -8.78
CA TYR A 331 -14.03 -35.83 -10.05
C TYR A 331 -13.48 -37.19 -10.50
N GLY A 332 -13.76 -38.25 -9.75
CA GLY A 332 -13.37 -39.62 -10.10
C GLY A 332 -12.03 -40.07 -9.53
N ALA A 333 -11.67 -41.34 -9.79
CA ALA A 333 -10.57 -42.03 -9.13
C ALA A 333 -9.18 -41.40 -9.34
N ASN A 334 -9.00 -40.67 -10.43
CA ASN A 334 -7.71 -40.03 -10.76
C ASN A 334 -7.54 -38.64 -10.11
N ALA A 335 -8.56 -38.15 -9.40
CA ALA A 335 -8.50 -36.86 -8.75
C ALA A 335 -7.46 -36.85 -7.60
N THR A 336 -6.87 -35.70 -7.37
CA THR A 336 -5.84 -35.43 -6.37
C THR A 336 -6.36 -34.47 -5.30
N PRO A 337 -5.70 -34.30 -4.16
CA PRO A 337 -6.06 -33.27 -3.19
C PRO A 337 -6.11 -31.85 -3.79
N GLN A 338 -5.28 -31.59 -4.81
CA GLN A 338 -5.26 -30.34 -5.56
C GLN A 338 -6.61 -30.04 -6.22
N ASP A 339 -7.33 -31.07 -6.70
CA ASP A 339 -8.65 -30.88 -7.33
C ASP A 339 -9.70 -30.39 -6.33
N ALA A 340 -9.62 -30.79 -5.06
CA ALA A 340 -10.48 -30.23 -4.01
C ALA A 340 -10.19 -28.73 -3.77
N PHE A 341 -8.92 -28.35 -3.78
CA PHE A 341 -8.52 -26.94 -3.68
C PHE A 341 -9.00 -26.13 -4.89
N ILE A 342 -8.80 -26.62 -6.10
CA ILE A 342 -9.28 -25.95 -7.32
C ILE A 342 -10.81 -25.88 -7.35
N ASP A 343 -11.51 -26.91 -6.86
CA ASP A 343 -12.96 -26.85 -6.70
C ASP A 343 -13.41 -25.70 -5.80
N PHE A 344 -12.76 -25.53 -4.67
CA PHE A 344 -13.06 -24.41 -3.76
C PHE A 344 -12.80 -23.06 -4.44
N VAL A 345 -11.65 -22.88 -5.12
CA VAL A 345 -11.34 -21.68 -5.91
C VAL A 345 -12.42 -21.41 -6.95
N ASN A 346 -12.84 -22.44 -7.70
CA ASN A 346 -13.85 -22.29 -8.77
C ASN A 346 -15.24 -21.95 -8.19
N ARG A 347 -15.61 -22.47 -7.04
CA ARG A 347 -16.86 -22.11 -6.35
C ARG A 347 -16.83 -20.66 -5.87
N VAL A 348 -15.69 -20.20 -5.32
CA VAL A 348 -15.50 -18.79 -4.95
C VAL A 348 -15.52 -17.90 -6.19
N HIS A 349 -14.92 -18.35 -7.31
CA HIS A 349 -14.99 -17.62 -8.59
C HIS A 349 -16.45 -17.42 -9.02
N ALA A 350 -17.25 -18.50 -9.03
CA ALA A 350 -18.67 -18.41 -9.41
C ALA A 350 -19.43 -17.45 -8.49
N TYR A 351 -19.21 -17.54 -7.17
CA TYR A 351 -19.84 -16.65 -6.21
C TYR A 351 -19.44 -15.18 -6.39
N ALA A 352 -18.15 -14.91 -6.62
CA ALA A 352 -17.67 -13.58 -6.91
C ALA A 352 -18.25 -13.01 -8.20
N ALA A 353 -18.36 -13.84 -9.24
CA ALA A 353 -18.95 -13.46 -10.54
C ALA A 353 -20.44 -13.10 -10.41
N ASP A 354 -21.21 -13.83 -9.59
CA ASP A 354 -22.62 -13.51 -9.29
C ASP A 354 -22.77 -12.15 -8.58
N LYS A 355 -21.72 -11.70 -7.87
CA LYS A 355 -21.64 -10.37 -7.26
C LYS A 355 -21.02 -9.31 -8.20
N GLY A 356 -20.77 -9.66 -9.46
CA GLY A 356 -20.14 -8.76 -10.44
C GLY A 356 -18.66 -8.51 -10.22
N LYS A 357 -17.96 -9.40 -9.48
CA LYS A 357 -16.53 -9.27 -9.17
C LYS A 357 -15.70 -10.29 -9.93
N LYS A 358 -14.51 -9.88 -10.39
CA LYS A 358 -13.50 -10.76 -10.97
C LYS A 358 -12.64 -11.34 -9.85
N LEU A 359 -12.42 -12.65 -9.87
CA LEU A 359 -11.57 -13.32 -8.90
C LEU A 359 -10.09 -13.10 -9.20
N ARG A 360 -9.30 -12.93 -8.13
CA ARG A 360 -7.83 -12.86 -8.13
C ARG A 360 -7.29 -13.85 -7.11
N ILE A 361 -6.16 -14.50 -7.43
CA ILE A 361 -5.49 -15.48 -6.56
C ILE A 361 -3.97 -15.35 -6.65
N TRP A 362 -3.25 -15.73 -5.60
CA TRP A 362 -1.81 -16.00 -5.65
C TRP A 362 -1.50 -17.29 -6.43
N ASN A 363 -0.30 -17.39 -6.99
CA ASN A 363 0.03 -18.47 -7.91
C ASN A 363 0.50 -19.78 -7.26
N ASP A 364 0.98 -19.76 -6.03
CA ASP A 364 1.68 -20.90 -5.41
C ASP A 364 0.78 -22.12 -5.14
N GLY A 365 -0.54 -21.88 -4.96
CA GLY A 365 -1.53 -22.94 -4.94
C GLY A 365 -1.69 -23.69 -6.29
N LEU A 366 -1.15 -23.18 -7.40
CA LEU A 366 -1.22 -23.77 -8.74
C LEU A 366 -0.03 -24.70 -8.99
N THR A 367 0.02 -25.83 -8.32
CA THR A 367 1.15 -26.78 -8.37
C THR A 367 1.24 -27.58 -9.66
N GLY A 368 0.22 -27.56 -10.52
CA GLY A 368 0.12 -28.36 -11.73
C GLY A 368 -0.28 -29.82 -11.51
N ALA A 369 -0.57 -30.23 -10.27
CA ALA A 369 -1.01 -31.58 -9.95
C ALA A 369 -2.53 -31.81 -10.09
N ASN A 370 -3.27 -30.77 -10.47
CA ASN A 370 -4.73 -30.79 -10.65
C ASN A 370 -5.13 -31.41 -11.99
N THR A 371 -6.27 -32.12 -11.98
CA THR A 371 -6.95 -32.59 -13.20
C THR A 371 -8.10 -31.63 -13.60
N VAL A 372 -8.57 -30.82 -12.66
CA VAL A 372 -9.62 -29.80 -12.86
C VAL A 372 -8.95 -28.47 -13.12
N PRO A 373 -9.27 -27.73 -14.20
CA PRO A 373 -8.70 -26.42 -14.46
C PRO A 373 -9.30 -25.35 -13.54
N VAL A 374 -8.53 -24.31 -13.25
CA VAL A 374 -9.05 -23.07 -12.67
C VAL A 374 -9.98 -22.39 -13.69
N THR A 375 -11.07 -21.82 -13.22
CA THR A 375 -12.04 -21.13 -14.08
C THR A 375 -11.37 -19.97 -14.85
N ALA A 376 -11.61 -19.91 -16.17
CA ALA A 376 -11.08 -18.87 -17.04
C ALA A 376 -11.51 -17.47 -16.57
N GLY A 377 -10.64 -16.48 -16.77
CA GLY A 377 -10.86 -15.10 -16.32
C GLY A 377 -10.41 -14.82 -14.90
N THR A 378 -9.99 -15.84 -14.12
CA THR A 378 -9.31 -15.64 -12.85
C THR A 378 -7.95 -14.97 -13.10
N THR A 379 -7.68 -13.84 -12.44
CA THR A 379 -6.37 -13.19 -12.49
C THR A 379 -5.41 -13.91 -11.56
N VAL A 380 -4.25 -14.32 -12.06
CA VAL A 380 -3.20 -14.96 -11.27
C VAL A 380 -2.12 -13.94 -10.95
N GLU A 381 -1.86 -13.75 -9.66
CA GLU A 381 -0.81 -12.87 -9.14
C GLU A 381 0.41 -13.71 -8.79
N HIS A 382 1.44 -13.56 -9.60
CA HIS A 382 2.61 -14.42 -9.53
C HIS A 382 3.70 -13.83 -8.62
N TRP A 383 3.94 -14.47 -7.49
CA TRP A 383 4.91 -14.04 -6.50
C TRP A 383 6.05 -15.04 -6.28
N LEU A 384 5.79 -16.32 -6.47
CA LEU A 384 6.73 -17.38 -6.13
C LEU A 384 7.02 -18.27 -7.35
N ASN A 385 8.29 -18.65 -7.53
CA ASN A 385 8.70 -19.62 -8.55
C ASN A 385 8.36 -21.04 -8.09
N VAL A 386 7.19 -21.51 -8.47
CA VAL A 386 6.68 -22.88 -8.24
C VAL A 386 6.60 -23.66 -9.56
N ALA A 387 6.02 -24.86 -9.52
CA ALA A 387 5.97 -25.76 -10.68
C ALA A 387 5.33 -25.15 -11.92
N THR A 388 4.26 -24.35 -11.77
CA THR A 388 3.59 -23.69 -12.90
C THR A 388 4.20 -22.32 -13.17
N LYS A 389 4.89 -22.20 -14.32
CA LYS A 389 5.61 -20.99 -14.71
C LYS A 389 4.69 -19.91 -15.31
N PRO A 390 5.10 -18.61 -15.27
CA PRO A 390 4.38 -17.52 -15.93
C PRO A 390 4.04 -17.77 -17.39
N SER A 391 4.96 -18.32 -18.18
CA SER A 391 4.70 -18.66 -19.59
C SER A 391 3.61 -19.72 -19.76
N GLN A 392 3.54 -20.70 -18.86
CA GLN A 392 2.50 -21.73 -18.86
C GLN A 392 1.13 -21.14 -18.48
N LEU A 393 1.06 -20.36 -17.38
CA LEU A 393 -0.18 -19.68 -16.98
C LEU A 393 -0.71 -18.78 -18.09
N ARG A 394 0.18 -18.01 -18.74
CA ARG A 394 -0.20 -17.18 -19.89
C ARG A 394 -0.71 -18.02 -21.07
N SER A 395 -0.06 -19.15 -21.38
CA SER A 395 -0.49 -20.04 -22.48
C SER A 395 -1.87 -20.66 -22.22
N GLN A 396 -2.25 -20.80 -20.95
CA GLN A 396 -3.57 -21.23 -20.49
C GLN A 396 -4.61 -20.09 -20.52
N GLY A 397 -4.20 -18.85 -20.85
CA GLY A 397 -5.09 -17.71 -21.01
C GLY A 397 -5.39 -16.93 -19.71
N TYR A 398 -4.65 -17.17 -18.63
CA TYR A 398 -4.83 -16.41 -17.39
C TYR A 398 -4.21 -15.01 -17.50
N PRO A 399 -4.94 -13.94 -17.15
CA PRO A 399 -4.34 -12.62 -16.92
C PRO A 399 -3.32 -12.73 -15.78
N LEU A 400 -2.11 -12.17 -15.98
CA LEU A 400 -1.02 -12.24 -15.00
C LEU A 400 -0.72 -10.87 -14.40
N MET A 401 -0.69 -10.79 -13.07
CA MET A 401 -0.09 -9.67 -12.32
C MET A 401 1.28 -10.10 -11.81
N ASN A 402 2.30 -9.28 -12.05
CA ASN A 402 3.62 -9.53 -11.48
C ASN A 402 3.67 -8.99 -10.04
N ALA A 403 3.75 -9.89 -9.08
CA ALA A 403 3.92 -9.61 -7.66
C ALA A 403 5.19 -10.29 -7.13
N ALA A 404 6.26 -10.32 -7.94
CA ALA A 404 7.48 -11.06 -7.67
C ALA A 404 8.04 -10.79 -6.27
N TYR A 405 8.62 -11.82 -5.65
CA TYR A 405 9.24 -11.72 -4.33
C TYR A 405 10.29 -10.59 -4.25
N ALA A 406 10.99 -10.31 -5.37
CA ALA A 406 11.90 -9.18 -5.46
C ALA A 406 11.25 -7.80 -5.19
N LEU A 407 9.92 -7.69 -5.27
CA LEU A 407 9.13 -6.48 -4.98
C LEU A 407 8.53 -6.51 -3.56
N TYR A 408 8.90 -7.46 -2.71
CA TYR A 408 8.36 -7.55 -1.36
C TYR A 408 9.10 -6.62 -0.41
N LEU A 409 8.34 -6.09 0.53
CA LEU A 409 8.84 -5.51 1.76
C LEU A 409 8.23 -6.32 2.92
N VAL A 410 9.10 -7.06 3.60
CA VAL A 410 8.74 -7.84 4.77
C VAL A 410 9.19 -7.05 5.99
N ARG A 411 8.25 -6.59 6.77
CA ARG A 411 8.48 -5.74 7.92
C ARG A 411 9.48 -6.36 8.90
N GLY A 412 10.58 -5.64 9.17
CA GLY A 412 11.70 -6.12 9.99
C GLY A 412 12.51 -7.26 9.37
N GLY A 413 12.33 -7.52 8.08
CA GLY A 413 12.97 -8.60 7.34
C GLY A 413 13.52 -8.17 5.98
N PHE A 414 13.05 -8.81 4.92
CA PHE A 414 13.48 -8.53 3.55
C PHE A 414 12.87 -7.22 3.04
N HIS A 415 13.70 -6.36 2.47
CA HIS A 415 13.27 -5.19 1.74
C HIS A 415 13.73 -5.28 0.30
N SER A 416 12.88 -4.87 -0.63
CA SER A 416 13.19 -4.81 -2.05
C SER A 416 14.48 -4.04 -2.31
N ASP A 417 15.44 -4.64 -3.02
CA ASP A 417 16.60 -3.92 -3.53
C ASP A 417 16.21 -3.05 -4.74
N THR A 418 15.50 -1.96 -4.45
CA THR A 418 15.01 -1.03 -5.49
C THR A 418 16.13 -0.50 -6.37
N LYS A 419 17.34 -0.29 -5.79
CA LYS A 419 18.51 0.11 -6.58
C LYS A 419 18.92 -0.97 -7.57
N GLY A 420 19.01 -2.21 -7.12
CA GLY A 420 19.35 -3.35 -7.99
C GLY A 420 18.31 -3.57 -9.08
N LEU A 421 17.03 -3.45 -8.75
CA LEU A 421 15.94 -3.52 -9.75
C LEU A 421 16.06 -2.40 -10.80
N TYR A 422 16.35 -1.17 -10.36
CA TYR A 422 16.55 -0.04 -11.26
C TYR A 422 17.76 -0.26 -12.18
N ASP A 423 18.92 -0.59 -11.63
CA ASP A 423 20.16 -0.77 -12.37
C ASP A 423 20.05 -1.91 -13.42
N GLN A 424 19.24 -2.94 -13.13
CA GLN A 424 18.95 -4.05 -14.06
C GLN A 424 17.83 -3.74 -15.06
N SER A 425 17.24 -2.54 -15.03
CA SER A 425 16.08 -2.16 -15.84
C SER A 425 14.93 -3.17 -15.70
N TRP A 426 14.63 -3.55 -14.44
CA TRP A 426 13.51 -4.44 -14.15
C TRP A 426 12.20 -3.86 -14.72
N ASP A 427 11.40 -4.71 -15.34
CA ASP A 427 10.07 -4.37 -15.85
C ASP A 427 9.06 -5.50 -15.53
N PRO A 428 7.75 -5.27 -15.63
CA PRO A 428 6.72 -6.24 -15.27
C PRO A 428 6.77 -7.59 -16.00
N ARG A 429 7.58 -7.74 -17.05
CA ARG A 429 7.83 -9.03 -17.70
C ARG A 429 8.79 -9.93 -16.92
N SER A 430 9.52 -9.36 -15.97
CA SER A 430 10.53 -10.06 -15.14
C SER A 430 9.87 -10.66 -13.91
N PHE A 431 9.30 -11.86 -14.06
CA PHE A 431 8.72 -12.64 -12.97
C PHE A 431 9.78 -13.42 -12.19
N GLU A 432 9.41 -13.98 -11.04
CA GLU A 432 10.25 -14.93 -10.34
C GLU A 432 10.51 -16.15 -11.23
N GLY A 433 11.80 -16.41 -11.49
CA GLY A 433 12.27 -17.57 -12.27
C GLY A 433 12.10 -17.47 -13.78
N GLU A 434 11.43 -16.42 -14.32
CA GLU A 434 11.23 -16.29 -15.77
C GLU A 434 11.02 -14.84 -16.21
N LYS A 435 11.67 -14.45 -17.31
CA LYS A 435 11.36 -13.19 -18.01
C LYS A 435 10.59 -13.47 -19.30
N LEU A 436 9.38 -12.95 -19.41
CA LEU A 436 8.54 -13.10 -20.59
C LEU A 436 8.99 -12.18 -21.73
N ALA A 437 8.94 -12.68 -22.98
CA ALA A 437 9.39 -11.95 -24.16
C ALA A 437 8.48 -10.74 -24.50
N SER A 438 7.18 -10.81 -24.19
CA SER A 438 6.22 -9.74 -24.47
C SER A 438 5.37 -9.43 -23.25
N ARG A 439 4.75 -8.23 -23.22
CA ARG A 439 3.82 -7.81 -22.18
C ARG A 439 2.40 -8.32 -22.36
N GLU A 440 2.09 -9.01 -23.46
CA GLU A 440 0.76 -9.54 -23.74
C GLU A 440 0.31 -10.48 -22.61
N GLY A 441 -0.92 -10.32 -22.12
CA GLY A 441 -1.48 -11.09 -21.01
C GLY A 441 -0.96 -10.70 -19.63
N ILE A 442 -0.03 -9.74 -19.52
CA ILE A 442 0.41 -9.17 -18.25
C ILE A 442 -0.44 -7.94 -17.94
N THR A 443 -1.18 -7.96 -16.84
CA THR A 443 -2.02 -6.82 -16.44
C THR A 443 -1.18 -5.68 -15.86
N GLY A 444 -0.09 -6.00 -15.16
CA GLY A 444 0.81 -5.03 -14.56
C GLY A 444 1.74 -5.61 -13.52
N ALA A 445 2.11 -4.76 -12.54
CA ALA A 445 2.91 -5.19 -11.39
C ALA A 445 2.50 -4.45 -10.13
N LYS A 446 2.84 -5.04 -8.97
CA LYS A 446 2.67 -4.42 -7.66
C LYS A 446 3.82 -4.76 -6.70
N ILE A 447 4.10 -3.85 -5.78
CA ILE A 447 4.87 -4.14 -4.57
C ILE A 447 3.93 -4.74 -3.52
N SER A 448 4.45 -5.55 -2.62
CA SER A 448 3.66 -6.14 -1.53
C SER A 448 4.34 -5.97 -0.20
N LEU A 449 3.57 -5.54 0.79
CA LEU A 449 3.99 -5.23 2.17
C LEU A 449 3.45 -6.30 3.10
N TRP A 450 4.35 -7.03 3.78
CA TRP A 450 4.02 -8.15 4.65
C TRP A 450 4.47 -7.89 6.09
N PRO A 451 3.65 -8.22 7.10
CA PRO A 451 3.94 -7.90 8.49
C PRO A 451 4.69 -9.00 9.25
N ASP A 452 5.33 -9.95 8.58
CA ASP A 452 5.84 -11.21 9.14
C ASP A 452 6.76 -11.05 10.36
N ASN A 453 7.34 -9.88 10.56
CA ASN A 453 8.10 -9.56 11.76
C ASN A 453 7.56 -8.32 12.46
N GLY A 454 6.44 -8.47 13.18
CA GLY A 454 5.71 -7.37 13.80
C GLY A 454 6.48 -6.53 14.83
N ARG A 455 7.63 -6.98 15.31
CA ARG A 455 8.47 -6.23 16.28
C ARG A 455 9.63 -5.47 15.63
N GLY A 456 9.87 -5.66 14.33
CA GLY A 456 11.02 -5.09 13.65
C GLY A 456 10.89 -3.60 13.38
N GLU A 457 9.80 -3.20 12.75
CA GLU A 457 9.63 -1.85 12.20
C GLU A 457 8.24 -1.30 12.51
N THR A 458 8.16 0.01 12.65
CA THR A 458 6.89 0.72 12.77
C THR A 458 6.31 1.01 11.37
N GLU A 459 5.05 1.42 11.30
CA GLU A 459 4.43 1.77 10.02
C GLU A 459 5.12 2.97 9.34
N ASN A 460 5.71 3.91 10.10
CA ASN A 460 6.45 5.03 9.54
C ASN A 460 7.78 4.59 8.91
N GLU A 461 8.51 3.67 9.55
CA GLU A 461 9.73 3.07 8.98
C GLU A 461 9.40 2.27 7.71
N VAL A 462 8.30 1.51 7.71
CA VAL A 462 7.81 0.80 6.52
C VAL A 462 7.42 1.78 5.41
N ALA A 463 6.81 2.93 5.73
CA ALA A 463 6.48 3.95 4.73
C ALA A 463 7.74 4.53 4.06
N GLU A 464 8.80 4.82 4.86
CA GLU A 464 10.08 5.31 4.34
C GLU A 464 10.72 4.32 3.38
N ASP A 465 10.72 3.04 3.71
CA ASP A 465 11.28 1.97 2.86
C ASP A 465 10.39 1.65 1.63
N THR A 466 9.08 1.91 1.73
CA THR A 466 8.12 1.68 0.64
C THR A 466 8.24 2.72 -0.47
N ASP A 467 8.52 3.99 -0.16
CA ASP A 467 8.47 5.09 -1.13
C ASP A 467 9.38 4.88 -2.35
N PRO A 468 10.66 4.46 -2.24
CA PRO A 468 11.50 4.19 -3.40
C PRO A 468 10.96 3.10 -4.32
N ALA A 469 10.45 2.00 -3.74
CA ALA A 469 9.90 0.88 -4.49
C ALA A 469 8.58 1.26 -5.19
N LEU A 470 7.72 2.02 -4.51
CA LEU A 470 6.47 2.56 -5.06
C LEU A 470 6.75 3.41 -6.31
N ARG A 471 7.70 4.35 -6.22
CA ARG A 471 8.06 5.22 -7.35
C ARG A 471 8.69 4.46 -8.49
N HIS A 472 9.52 3.45 -8.19
CA HIS A 472 10.11 2.60 -9.23
C HIS A 472 9.05 1.79 -9.97
N VAL A 473 8.13 1.12 -9.27
CA VAL A 473 7.05 0.35 -9.88
C VAL A 473 6.11 1.27 -10.67
N ALA A 474 5.77 2.46 -10.14
CA ALA A 474 5.00 3.46 -10.86
C ALA A 474 5.66 3.84 -12.19
N GLN A 475 6.97 4.11 -12.17
CA GLN A 475 7.76 4.43 -13.36
C GLN A 475 7.79 3.26 -14.36
N ALA A 476 8.11 2.05 -13.89
CA ALA A 476 8.27 0.86 -14.73
C ALA A 476 6.96 0.38 -15.37
N THR A 477 5.83 0.61 -14.71
CA THR A 477 4.51 0.21 -15.21
C THR A 477 3.84 1.29 -16.08
N TRP A 478 4.16 2.57 -15.85
CA TRP A 478 3.62 3.66 -16.66
C TRP A 478 4.38 3.85 -17.97
N GLY A 479 5.70 3.97 -17.89
CA GLY A 479 6.52 4.33 -19.05
C GLY A 479 7.78 3.48 -19.18
N SER A 480 8.96 4.09 -18.98
CA SER A 480 10.25 3.42 -19.03
C SER A 480 10.73 3.03 -17.63
N PRO A 481 11.22 1.82 -17.42
CA PRO A 481 11.79 1.41 -16.13
C PRO A 481 13.10 2.14 -15.77
N HIS A 482 13.74 2.82 -16.73
CA HIS A 482 15.03 3.46 -16.56
C HIS A 482 15.06 4.86 -17.18
N PRO A 483 14.33 5.85 -16.58
CA PRO A 483 14.21 7.20 -17.14
C PRO A 483 15.49 8.05 -17.00
N ASP A 484 16.35 7.75 -16.02
CA ASP A 484 17.60 8.43 -15.73
C ASP A 484 18.79 7.46 -15.86
N ALA A 485 19.99 7.97 -16.14
CA ALA A 485 21.17 7.15 -16.37
C ALA A 485 21.63 6.39 -15.11
N THR A 486 21.28 6.88 -13.92
CA THR A 486 21.65 6.26 -12.65
C THR A 486 20.50 6.29 -11.65
N TYR A 487 20.47 5.33 -10.72
CA TYR A 487 19.50 5.31 -9.61
C TYR A 487 19.57 6.59 -8.75
N ALA A 488 20.79 7.15 -8.54
CA ALA A 488 20.94 8.40 -7.80
C ALA A 488 20.25 9.59 -8.48
N GLN A 489 20.22 9.63 -9.81
CA GLN A 489 19.47 10.65 -10.55
C GLN A 489 17.96 10.41 -10.44
N PHE A 490 17.53 9.15 -10.47
CA PHE A 490 16.11 8.78 -10.25
C PHE A 490 15.64 9.17 -8.84
N THR A 491 16.43 8.90 -7.80
CA THR A 491 16.09 9.32 -6.43
C THR A 491 16.06 10.84 -6.26
N ALA A 492 16.96 11.57 -6.94
CA ALA A 492 16.92 13.02 -6.98
C ALA A 492 15.65 13.55 -7.68
N ARG A 493 15.22 12.90 -8.77
CA ARG A 493 13.93 13.15 -9.44
C ARG A 493 12.76 12.94 -8.48
N ALA A 494 12.73 11.81 -7.78
CA ALA A 494 11.71 11.47 -6.80
C ALA A 494 11.63 12.50 -5.66
N ALA A 495 12.79 12.93 -5.14
CA ALA A 495 12.87 13.95 -4.11
C ALA A 495 12.36 15.33 -4.58
N ALA A 496 12.62 15.71 -5.84
CA ALA A 496 12.11 16.95 -6.41
C ALA A 496 10.58 16.96 -6.57
N VAL A 497 9.99 15.80 -6.82
CA VAL A 497 8.54 15.63 -6.92
C VAL A 497 7.86 15.67 -5.54
N GLY A 498 8.50 15.10 -4.51
CA GLY A 498 7.96 15.02 -3.15
C GLY A 498 6.72 14.13 -3.02
N HIS A 499 5.94 14.35 -1.98
CA HIS A 499 4.68 13.64 -1.70
C HIS A 499 3.45 14.35 -2.28
N ALA A 500 2.35 13.62 -2.35
CA ALA A 500 1.06 14.14 -2.78
C ALA A 500 0.59 15.32 -1.92
N PRO A 501 -0.13 16.29 -2.48
CA PRO A 501 -0.87 17.28 -1.69
C PRO A 501 -1.80 16.61 -0.67
N GLY A 502 -1.79 17.13 0.57
CA GLY A 502 -2.58 16.56 1.67
C GLY A 502 -1.97 15.30 2.30
N TRP A 503 -0.80 14.87 1.87
CA TRP A 503 0.02 13.92 2.62
C TRP A 503 0.37 14.50 3.99
N ARG A 504 0.26 13.68 5.02
CA ARG A 504 0.48 14.08 6.40
C ARG A 504 1.80 13.50 6.90
N ASP A 505 2.61 14.33 7.52
CA ASP A 505 3.81 13.85 8.23
C ASP A 505 3.37 13.14 9.53
N LEU A 506 3.30 11.82 9.48
CA LEU A 506 2.93 10.97 10.60
C LEU A 506 4.05 10.83 11.64
N THR A 507 5.26 11.29 11.32
CA THR A 507 6.36 11.36 12.28
C THR A 507 6.25 12.57 13.22
N ARG A 508 5.29 13.46 12.96
CA ARG A 508 5.10 14.67 13.76
C ARG A 508 4.42 14.36 15.09
N VAL A 509 5.14 14.55 16.18
CA VAL A 509 4.63 14.35 17.55
C VAL A 509 3.99 15.63 18.08
N PRO A 510 2.74 15.58 18.58
CA PRO A 510 1.98 16.77 18.99
C PRO A 510 2.47 17.41 20.29
N VAL A 511 3.30 16.72 21.09
CA VAL A 511 3.86 17.22 22.35
C VAL A 511 5.39 17.21 22.31
N ALA A 512 6.02 18.14 23.02
CA ALA A 512 7.48 18.17 23.14
C ALA A 512 7.99 17.07 24.07
N ASP A 513 9.28 16.73 23.96
CA ASP A 513 9.95 15.88 24.94
C ASP A 513 9.88 16.55 26.33
N GLY A 514 9.58 15.77 27.36
CA GLY A 514 9.44 16.29 28.74
C GLY A 514 8.68 15.34 29.67
N THR A 515 8.55 15.73 30.90
CA THR A 515 7.76 14.97 31.89
C THR A 515 6.33 15.48 31.91
N TYR A 516 5.38 14.54 31.83
CA TYR A 516 3.95 14.83 31.82
C TYR A 516 3.22 13.91 32.81
N THR A 517 2.14 14.44 33.35
CA THR A 517 1.16 13.65 34.09
C THR A 517 -0.05 13.44 33.20
N PHE A 518 -0.33 12.17 32.89
CA PHE A 518 -1.46 11.67 32.12
C PHE A 518 -2.59 11.29 33.08
N ARG A 519 -3.79 11.80 32.87
CA ARG A 519 -4.98 11.52 33.69
C ARG A 519 -6.13 11.07 32.82
N ALA A 520 -6.73 9.93 33.16
CA ALA A 520 -7.93 9.41 32.51
C ALA A 520 -8.78 8.65 33.53
N GLY A 521 -9.98 9.09 33.82
CA GLY A 521 -10.85 8.50 34.86
C GLY A 521 -10.10 8.45 36.21
N SER A 522 -10.01 7.26 36.80
CA SER A 522 -9.28 7.00 38.05
C SER A 522 -7.77 6.84 37.83
N ALA A 523 -7.31 6.63 36.62
CA ALA A 523 -5.91 6.37 36.32
C ALA A 523 -5.08 7.66 36.25
N THR A 524 -3.89 7.59 36.85
CA THR A 524 -2.88 8.65 36.75
C THR A 524 -1.53 8.00 36.48
N VAL A 525 -0.86 8.47 35.42
CA VAL A 525 0.48 8.00 35.02
C VAL A 525 1.38 9.22 34.84
N THR A 526 2.47 9.31 35.60
CA THR A 526 3.51 10.30 35.32
C THR A 526 4.63 9.63 34.57
N ALA A 527 4.97 10.18 33.39
CA ALA A 527 5.97 9.63 32.49
C ALA A 527 6.80 10.72 31.82
N GLU A 528 8.07 10.43 31.59
CA GLU A 528 8.91 11.15 30.66
C GLU A 528 8.50 10.71 29.24
N VAL A 529 8.03 11.67 28.44
CA VAL A 529 7.74 11.52 27.03
C VAL A 529 9.02 11.81 26.27
N LYS A 530 9.48 10.86 25.46
CA LYS A 530 10.65 11.04 24.61
C LYS A 530 10.35 10.55 23.20
N ARG A 531 10.60 11.41 22.22
CA ARG A 531 10.42 11.10 20.79
C ARG A 531 11.38 10.03 20.32
N THR A 532 10.91 9.13 19.48
CA THR A 532 11.70 8.15 18.74
C THR A 532 11.93 8.63 17.31
N PRO A 533 13.01 8.14 16.62
CA PRO A 533 13.31 8.58 15.25
C PRO A 533 12.19 8.32 14.25
N ASP A 534 11.41 7.27 14.47
CA ASP A 534 10.27 6.86 13.64
C ASP A 534 8.96 7.62 13.91
N GLY A 535 9.02 8.69 14.74
CA GLY A 535 7.88 9.59 14.97
C GLY A 535 6.90 9.17 16.05
N TYR A 536 7.22 8.13 16.84
CA TYR A 536 6.46 7.76 18.05
C TYR A 536 7.08 8.36 19.29
N VAL A 537 6.57 7.97 20.46
CA VAL A 537 7.15 8.32 21.75
C VAL A 537 7.33 7.09 22.63
N THR A 538 8.33 7.12 23.50
CA THR A 538 8.39 6.24 24.67
C THR A 538 7.80 6.96 25.88
N LEU A 539 7.13 6.20 26.75
CA LEU A 539 6.53 6.70 28.00
C LEU A 539 7.26 6.03 29.17
N LYS A 540 8.31 6.69 29.68
CA LYS A 540 9.13 6.19 30.78
C LYS A 540 8.61 6.70 32.12
N THR A 541 8.14 5.80 32.96
CA THR A 541 7.72 6.07 34.35
C THR A 541 8.85 5.81 35.31
N ALA A 542 8.67 6.13 36.60
CA ALA A 542 9.63 5.80 37.65
C ALA A 542 9.95 4.28 37.72
N ASN A 543 9.02 3.43 37.31
CA ASN A 543 9.13 1.97 37.43
C ASN A 543 9.32 1.27 36.04
N GLY A 544 9.78 1.99 35.03
CA GLY A 544 10.01 1.46 33.67
C GLY A 544 9.14 2.08 32.61
N CYS A 545 9.25 1.57 31.37
CA CYS A 545 8.50 2.04 30.22
C CYS A 545 7.14 1.34 30.10
N LEU A 546 6.10 2.05 29.65
CA LEU A 546 4.82 1.44 29.32
C LEU A 546 4.98 0.51 28.13
N GLU A 547 4.43 -0.69 28.25
CA GLU A 547 4.51 -1.76 27.24
C GLU A 547 3.20 -2.54 27.18
N VAL A 548 2.77 -2.91 25.98
CA VAL A 548 1.72 -3.91 25.77
C VAL A 548 2.29 -5.30 26.07
N ARG A 549 1.63 -6.06 26.96
CA ARG A 549 2.17 -7.30 27.53
C ARG A 549 1.22 -8.49 27.37
N GLY A 550 1.83 -9.68 27.34
CA GLY A 550 1.09 -10.93 27.46
C GLY A 550 0.19 -11.24 26.27
N GLY A 551 -0.80 -12.10 26.51
CA GLY A 551 -1.71 -12.56 25.51
C GLY A 551 -1.11 -13.57 24.52
N LYS A 552 -1.92 -14.04 23.60
CA LYS A 552 -1.48 -14.86 22.47
C LYS A 552 -0.74 -13.97 21.45
N LEU A 553 0.44 -14.36 21.06
CA LEU A 553 1.21 -13.64 20.06
C LEU A 553 0.91 -14.19 18.67
N THR A 554 0.58 -13.31 17.76
CA THR A 554 0.53 -13.59 16.33
C THR A 554 1.67 -12.85 15.65
N LEU A 555 2.52 -13.55 14.94
CA LEU A 555 3.76 -12.99 14.39
C LEU A 555 4.51 -12.10 15.41
N ASN A 556 4.58 -12.55 16.68
CA ASN A 556 5.18 -11.84 17.80
C ASN A 556 4.44 -10.55 18.25
N VAL A 557 3.22 -10.32 17.85
CA VAL A 557 2.42 -9.15 18.21
C VAL A 557 1.18 -9.59 19.00
N PRO A 558 0.92 -9.00 20.20
CA PRO A 558 -0.28 -9.29 20.99
C PRO A 558 -1.48 -8.49 20.44
N LEU A 559 -2.19 -9.05 19.48
CA LEU A 559 -3.32 -8.39 18.81
C LEU A 559 -4.69 -8.64 19.48
N GLN A 560 -4.73 -9.28 20.65
CA GLN A 560 -5.98 -9.53 21.33
C GLN A 560 -6.47 -8.32 22.13
N PRO A 561 -7.76 -8.03 22.14
CA PRO A 561 -8.37 -7.09 23.08
C PRO A 561 -8.18 -7.55 24.55
N GLY A 562 -8.12 -6.59 25.45
CA GLY A 562 -7.97 -6.87 26.90
C GLY A 562 -6.55 -7.22 27.35
N VAL A 563 -5.57 -7.22 26.45
CA VAL A 563 -4.16 -7.44 26.82
C VAL A 563 -3.68 -6.28 27.71
N GLU A 564 -2.96 -6.63 28.78
CA GLU A 564 -2.45 -5.69 29.77
C GLU A 564 -1.42 -4.73 29.18
N VAL A 565 -1.50 -3.47 29.59
CA VAL A 565 -0.47 -2.45 29.41
C VAL A 565 0.19 -2.19 30.77
N SER A 566 1.46 -2.56 30.91
CA SER A 566 2.17 -2.47 32.20
C SER A 566 3.56 -1.86 32.05
N ARG A 567 4.26 -1.69 33.16
CA ARG A 567 5.59 -1.10 33.22
C ARG A 567 6.65 -2.19 33.11
N GLN A 568 7.57 -2.03 32.17
CA GLN A 568 8.63 -3.00 31.90
C GLN A 568 9.98 -2.31 31.81
N THR A 569 11.08 -3.08 31.84
CA THR A 569 12.40 -2.55 31.56
C THR A 569 12.42 -1.82 30.23
N CYS A 570 12.90 -0.59 30.19
CA CYS A 570 12.98 0.19 28.97
C CYS A 570 13.95 -0.46 27.98
N ASP A 571 13.47 -0.75 26.79
CA ASP A 571 14.23 -1.31 25.67
C ASP A 571 13.95 -0.47 24.39
N PRO A 572 14.93 0.29 23.91
CA PRO A 572 14.77 1.10 22.70
C PRO A 572 14.44 0.28 21.45
N ALA A 573 14.80 -1.01 21.42
CA ALA A 573 14.50 -1.90 20.31
C ALA A 573 13.08 -2.50 20.38
N ASN A 574 12.40 -2.38 21.54
CA ASN A 574 11.07 -2.95 21.71
C ASN A 574 9.98 -1.99 21.22
N THR A 575 9.45 -2.25 20.05
CA THR A 575 8.40 -1.44 19.44
C THR A 575 7.05 -1.49 20.19
N LEU A 576 6.81 -2.50 21.04
CA LEU A 576 5.64 -2.52 21.94
C LEU A 576 5.71 -1.47 23.06
N GLN A 577 6.83 -0.78 23.22
CA GLN A 577 7.01 0.36 24.12
C GLN A 577 6.88 1.71 23.38
N ARG A 578 6.52 1.71 22.10
CA ARG A 578 6.32 2.92 21.29
C ARG A 578 4.85 3.27 21.21
N TRP A 579 4.55 4.56 21.37
CA TRP A 579 3.20 5.06 21.51
C TRP A 579 2.96 6.27 20.62
N GLN A 580 1.80 6.33 19.99
CA GLN A 580 1.27 7.52 19.36
C GLN A 580 0.39 8.27 20.37
N LEU A 581 0.63 9.57 20.52
CA LEU A 581 -0.28 10.48 21.21
C LEU A 581 -1.25 11.04 20.19
N ALA A 582 -2.36 10.34 19.95
CA ALA A 582 -3.34 10.73 18.96
C ALA A 582 -4.26 11.83 19.51
N PRO A 583 -4.22 13.08 18.98
CA PRO A 583 -5.06 14.18 19.48
C PRO A 583 -6.55 13.85 19.32
N VAL A 584 -7.35 14.19 20.35
CA VAL A 584 -8.81 14.07 20.29
C VAL A 584 -9.42 15.46 20.14
N GLN A 585 -9.29 16.29 21.17
CA GLN A 585 -9.65 17.71 21.18
C GLN A 585 -9.05 18.36 22.46
N ASP A 586 -8.91 19.69 22.46
CA ASP A 586 -8.59 20.49 23.66
C ASP A 586 -7.40 19.97 24.49
N GLY A 587 -6.32 19.54 23.84
CA GLY A 587 -5.11 19.04 24.52
C GLY A 587 -5.27 17.66 25.16
N SER A 588 -6.31 16.92 24.79
CA SER A 588 -6.50 15.53 25.18
C SER A 588 -6.06 14.56 24.07
N TYR A 589 -5.66 13.36 24.49
CA TYR A 589 -5.03 12.38 23.60
C TYR A 589 -5.55 10.96 23.87
N ARG A 590 -5.56 10.13 22.83
CA ARG A 590 -5.56 8.67 22.97
C ARG A 590 -4.12 8.18 22.97
N LEU A 591 -3.82 7.21 23.82
CA LEU A 591 -2.55 6.48 23.76
C LEU A 591 -2.75 5.26 22.88
N VAL A 592 -2.17 5.27 21.70
CA VAL A 592 -2.27 4.17 20.72
C VAL A 592 -0.90 3.50 20.60
N ASN A 593 -0.84 2.18 20.73
CA ASN A 593 0.42 1.47 20.57
C ASN A 593 0.84 1.46 19.10
N ALA A 594 2.11 1.72 18.83
CA ALA A 594 2.65 1.82 17.46
C ALA A 594 2.52 0.55 16.62
N ILE A 595 2.43 -0.61 17.27
CA ILE A 595 2.41 -1.92 16.61
C ILE A 595 1.01 -2.50 16.57
N THR A 596 0.32 -2.53 17.71
CA THR A 596 -1.01 -3.16 17.78
C THR A 596 -2.10 -2.25 17.24
N GLN A 597 -1.83 -0.95 17.15
CA GLN A 597 -2.76 0.12 16.79
C GLN A 597 -4.03 0.14 17.65
N MET A 598 -3.96 -0.48 18.83
CA MET A 598 -5.02 -0.48 19.83
C MET A 598 -4.80 0.64 20.83
N ALA A 599 -5.90 1.22 21.28
CA ALA A 599 -5.89 2.29 22.28
C ALA A 599 -5.87 1.74 23.70
N VAL A 600 -5.26 2.48 24.60
CA VAL A 600 -5.28 2.16 26.04
C VAL A 600 -6.64 2.48 26.64
N HIS A 601 -7.19 1.52 27.37
CA HIS A 601 -8.39 1.65 28.18
C HIS A 601 -8.05 1.51 29.65
N VAL A 602 -8.86 2.11 30.51
CA VAL A 602 -8.79 1.97 31.96
C VAL A 602 -9.95 1.11 32.42
N THR A 603 -9.67 -0.04 33.02
CA THR A 603 -10.69 -0.93 33.58
C THR A 603 -11.27 -0.35 34.88
N ASP A 604 -12.41 -0.84 35.34
CA ASP A 604 -13.07 -0.39 36.59
C ASP A 604 -12.18 -0.55 37.83
N ASP A 605 -11.29 -1.56 37.81
CA ASP A 605 -10.29 -1.81 38.86
C ASP A 605 -8.98 -1.02 38.64
N GLY A 606 -8.93 -0.12 37.65
CA GLY A 606 -7.82 0.81 37.40
C GLY A 606 -6.64 0.22 36.63
N ARG A 607 -6.75 -1.00 36.08
CA ARG A 607 -5.71 -1.57 35.21
C ARG A 607 -5.76 -0.92 33.85
N LEU A 608 -4.59 -0.87 33.19
CA LEU A 608 -4.48 -0.44 31.81
C LEU A 608 -4.50 -1.66 30.88
N VAL A 609 -5.35 -1.63 29.89
CA VAL A 609 -5.48 -2.69 28.88
C VAL A 609 -5.65 -2.08 27.49
N GLN A 610 -5.38 -2.84 26.45
CA GLN A 610 -5.63 -2.39 25.07
C GLN A 610 -6.94 -2.95 24.53
N TYR A 611 -7.61 -2.13 23.70
CA TYR A 611 -8.77 -2.55 22.90
C TYR A 611 -8.77 -1.84 21.54
N PRO A 612 -9.36 -2.42 20.48
CA PRO A 612 -9.70 -1.66 19.27
C PRO A 612 -10.53 -0.43 19.64
N PRO A 613 -10.32 0.72 18.99
CA PRO A 613 -10.91 2.00 19.42
C PRO A 613 -12.44 2.03 19.49
N ASP A 614 -13.13 1.13 18.77
CA ASP A 614 -14.60 1.06 18.71
C ASP A 614 -15.23 -0.02 19.59
N GLN A 615 -14.44 -0.93 20.19
CA GLN A 615 -15.00 -1.98 21.08
C GLN A 615 -15.45 -1.45 22.42
N GLN A 616 -14.72 -0.49 22.95
CA GLN A 616 -15.02 0.20 24.22
C GLN A 616 -14.60 1.64 24.07
N SER A 617 -15.13 2.52 24.91
CA SER A 617 -14.66 3.91 24.94
C SER A 617 -13.20 3.94 25.40
N PRO A 618 -12.23 4.31 24.52
CA PRO A 618 -10.83 4.39 24.92
C PRO A 618 -10.65 5.50 25.95
N ALA A 619 -9.68 5.32 26.83
CA ALA A 619 -9.32 6.37 27.79
C ALA A 619 -8.86 7.63 27.03
N ILE A 620 -9.49 8.76 27.35
CA ILE A 620 -9.07 10.07 26.90
C ILE A 620 -8.17 10.67 27.98
N TRP A 621 -6.92 10.86 27.62
CA TRP A 621 -5.88 11.31 28.56
C TRP A 621 -5.70 12.82 28.49
N GLN A 622 -5.85 13.48 29.64
CA GLN A 622 -5.46 14.87 29.79
C GLN A 622 -4.00 14.94 30.19
N LEU A 623 -3.21 15.75 29.51
CA LEU A 623 -1.78 15.92 29.76
C LEU A 623 -1.55 17.27 30.48
N THR A 624 -0.79 17.20 31.57
CA THR A 624 -0.26 18.39 32.25
C THR A 624 1.25 18.26 32.30
N ALA A 625 1.98 19.32 31.92
CA ALA A 625 3.42 19.36 32.04
C ALA A 625 3.80 19.25 33.54
N GLY A 626 4.82 18.41 33.82
CA GLY A 626 5.32 18.18 35.19
C GLY A 626 6.25 19.26 35.72
#